data_7c813780f167523e93f757b9abbba55c
#
_entry.id   7c813780f167523e93f757b9abbba55c
#
_cell.length_a   1.000
_cell.length_b   1.000
_cell.length_c   1.000
_cell.angle_alpha   90.00
_cell.angle_beta   90.00
_cell.angle_gamma   90.00
#
_symmetry.space_group_name_H-M   'P 1'
#
loop_
_entity.id
_entity.type
_entity.pdbx_description
1 polymer ?
#
loop_
_entity_poly.entity_id
_entity_poly.type
_entity_poly.pdbx_seq_one_letter_code
_entity_poly.pdbx_strand_id
1 'polypeptide(L)'
;RRDNRLRTSAMVETRGVRIVIDAGPDFRYQMLRTGVRHLDAILLTHEHKDHIGGLDDVRAFNFVDYPPTVHKVHIWAAPRALECVRKDFDYAFAQDKYRGVPEIELHEIDTAKPFRVGDVEIVPVSGHHSERFEVTGFRIGTLAYLTDFKTIEDAEAEKLRGTEVLAVNALRFAPHPSHFNLAEALALIRRVGPR
;
A
#
# COMPACT_ATOMS: atom_id res chain seq x y z
N ARG A 1 -21.82 -1.78 -16.04
CA ARG A 1 -21.20 -3.06 -16.37
C ARG A 1 -20.70 -3.70 -15.08
N ARG A 2 -20.80 -5.04 -14.93
CA ARG A 2 -20.37 -5.76 -13.71
C ARG A 2 -18.86 -5.72 -13.47
N ASP A 3 -18.05 -5.42 -14.49
CA ASP A 3 -16.58 -5.44 -14.48
C ASP A 3 -15.95 -4.03 -14.53
N ASN A 4 -16.64 -3.03 -14.00
CA ASN A 4 -16.05 -1.70 -13.84
C ASN A 4 -15.24 -1.70 -12.53
N ARG A 5 -13.93 -1.94 -12.65
CA ARG A 5 -12.98 -2.00 -11.53
C ARG A 5 -11.99 -0.86 -11.62
N LEU A 6 -11.59 -0.35 -10.46
CA LEU A 6 -10.49 0.59 -10.30
C LEU A 6 -9.19 -0.16 -10.06
N ARG A 7 -8.07 0.54 -10.14
CA ARG A 7 -6.76 0.02 -9.77
C ARG A 7 -6.74 -0.46 -8.32
N THR A 8 -5.90 -1.44 -8.07
CA THR A 8 -5.76 -2.08 -6.77
C THR A 8 -5.36 -1.08 -5.70
N SER A 9 -6.13 -1.01 -4.63
CA SER A 9 -5.86 -0.25 -3.41
C SER A 9 -6.79 -0.77 -2.32
N ALA A 10 -6.40 -0.62 -1.07
CA ALA A 10 -7.24 -0.95 0.08
C ALA A 10 -7.19 0.17 1.12
N MET A 11 -8.30 0.37 1.82
CA MET A 11 -8.36 1.27 2.97
C MET A 11 -8.71 0.48 4.22
N VAL A 12 -7.95 0.71 5.28
CA VAL A 12 -8.15 0.09 6.60
C VAL A 12 -8.42 1.19 7.61
N GLU A 13 -9.53 1.05 8.32
CA GLU A 13 -9.88 1.91 9.46
C GLU A 13 -9.91 1.07 10.73
N THR A 14 -9.06 1.40 11.68
CA THR A 14 -8.98 0.69 12.95
C THR A 14 -8.44 1.61 14.05
N ARG A 15 -9.01 1.54 15.25
CA ARG A 15 -8.60 2.34 16.42
C ARG A 15 -8.51 3.85 16.14
N GLY A 16 -9.37 4.37 15.26
CA GLY A 16 -9.35 5.78 14.87
C GLY A 16 -8.24 6.16 13.87
N VAL A 17 -7.43 5.19 13.43
CA VAL A 17 -6.38 5.37 12.41
C VAL A 17 -6.90 4.92 11.05
N ARG A 18 -6.66 5.73 10.03
CA ARG A 18 -7.05 5.45 8.64
C ARG A 18 -5.82 5.32 7.77
N ILE A 19 -5.64 4.15 7.21
CA ILE A 19 -4.48 3.75 6.40
C ILE A 19 -4.97 3.39 5.00
N VAL A 20 -4.30 3.91 3.97
CA VAL A 20 -4.49 3.45 2.58
C VAL A 20 -3.28 2.63 2.17
N ILE A 21 -3.51 1.50 1.53
CA ILE A 21 -2.47 0.68 0.92
C ILE A 21 -2.54 0.94 -0.59
N ASP A 22 -1.45 1.47 -1.14
CA ASP A 22 -1.25 1.93 -2.51
C ASP A 22 -2.16 3.10 -2.95
N ALA A 23 -1.54 4.03 -3.66
CA ALA A 23 -2.17 5.23 -4.22
C ALA A 23 -1.92 5.28 -5.74
N GLY A 24 -2.55 4.37 -6.47
CA GLY A 24 -2.47 4.29 -7.93
C GLY A 24 -3.24 5.42 -8.64
N PRO A 25 -3.31 5.41 -9.97
CA PRO A 25 -3.93 6.48 -10.76
C PRO A 25 -5.40 6.78 -10.43
N ASP A 26 -6.11 5.81 -9.83
CA ASP A 26 -7.52 5.98 -9.41
C ASP A 26 -7.66 6.53 -7.98
N PHE A 27 -6.56 6.84 -7.28
CA PHE A 27 -6.57 7.26 -5.87
C PHE A 27 -7.53 8.42 -5.62
N ARG A 28 -7.48 9.48 -6.43
CA ARG A 28 -8.40 10.61 -6.33
C ARG A 28 -9.87 10.17 -6.36
N TYR A 29 -10.22 9.35 -7.35
CA TYR A 29 -11.60 8.87 -7.50
C TYR A 29 -12.02 7.96 -6.34
N GLN A 30 -11.11 7.11 -5.86
CA GLN A 30 -11.34 6.24 -4.70
C GLN A 30 -11.63 7.06 -3.44
N MET A 31 -10.85 8.12 -3.18
CA MET A 31 -11.03 8.98 -2.02
C MET A 31 -12.33 9.82 -2.10
N LEU A 32 -12.63 10.36 -3.27
CA LEU A 32 -13.90 11.09 -3.49
C LEU A 32 -15.12 10.19 -3.31
N ARG A 33 -15.06 8.95 -3.84
CA ARG A 33 -16.14 7.97 -3.74
C ARG A 33 -16.41 7.53 -2.29
N THR A 34 -15.36 7.43 -1.47
CA THR A 34 -15.46 7.03 -0.06
C THR A 34 -15.73 8.21 0.88
N GLY A 35 -15.64 9.45 0.39
CA GLY A 35 -15.83 10.66 1.20
C GLY A 35 -14.73 10.88 2.25
N VAL A 36 -13.57 10.28 2.08
CA VAL A 36 -12.45 10.39 3.02
C VAL A 36 -11.86 11.80 2.99
N ARG A 37 -11.70 12.40 4.15
CA ARG A 37 -11.15 13.76 4.32
C ARG A 37 -9.84 13.81 5.11
N HIS A 38 -9.45 12.69 5.73
CA HIS A 38 -8.23 12.57 6.51
C HIS A 38 -7.60 11.20 6.31
N LEU A 39 -6.27 11.18 6.20
CA LEU A 39 -5.45 9.97 6.15
C LEU A 39 -4.32 10.08 7.17
N ASP A 40 -4.10 9.03 7.93
CA ASP A 40 -2.97 8.94 8.86
C ASP A 40 -1.72 8.40 8.18
N ALA A 41 -1.88 7.49 7.22
CA ALA A 41 -0.77 6.96 6.43
C ALA A 41 -1.20 6.40 5.07
N ILE A 42 -0.23 6.39 4.15
CA ILE A 42 -0.25 5.56 2.95
C ILE A 42 0.90 4.55 3.09
N LEU A 43 0.59 3.27 2.90
CA LEU A 43 1.59 2.21 2.80
C LEU A 43 1.76 1.85 1.34
N LEU A 44 2.99 1.83 0.83
CA LEU A 44 3.24 1.42 -0.55
C LEU A 44 3.79 0.01 -0.58
N THR A 45 3.22 -0.82 -1.42
CA THR A 45 3.64 -2.20 -1.59
C THR A 45 4.92 -2.30 -2.44
N HIS A 46 5.00 -1.51 -3.50
CA HIS A 46 6.15 -1.43 -4.40
C HIS A 46 6.05 -0.20 -5.33
N GLU A 47 7.04 0.00 -6.19
CA GLU A 47 7.23 1.22 -6.98
C GLU A 47 6.50 1.28 -8.33
N HIS A 48 5.73 0.27 -8.74
CA HIS A 48 5.01 0.32 -10.02
C HIS A 48 3.99 1.46 -10.08
N LYS A 49 3.83 2.05 -11.26
CA LYS A 49 3.03 3.27 -11.46
C LYS A 49 1.55 3.09 -11.13
N ASP A 50 1.02 1.90 -11.29
CA ASP A 50 -0.36 1.58 -10.90
C ASP A 50 -0.57 1.49 -9.39
N HIS A 51 0.51 1.56 -8.58
CA HIS A 51 0.48 1.61 -7.12
C HIS A 51 0.88 2.97 -6.54
N ILE A 52 1.66 3.79 -7.28
CA ILE A 52 2.14 5.08 -6.77
C ILE A 52 1.69 6.29 -7.61
N GLY A 53 1.14 6.08 -8.82
CA GLY A 53 0.90 7.14 -9.80
C GLY A 53 -0.14 8.19 -9.40
N GLY A 54 -0.91 7.98 -8.33
CA GLY A 54 -1.90 8.93 -7.81
C GLY A 54 -1.42 9.76 -6.63
N LEU A 55 -0.14 9.68 -6.24
CA LEU A 55 0.38 10.38 -5.07
C LEU A 55 0.34 11.91 -5.18
N ASP A 56 0.26 12.51 -6.38
CA ASP A 56 0.05 13.95 -6.50
C ASP A 56 -1.29 14.41 -5.88
N ASP A 57 -2.30 13.58 -5.94
CA ASP A 57 -3.63 13.88 -5.41
C ASP A 57 -3.71 13.88 -3.87
N VAL A 58 -2.64 13.49 -3.14
CA VAL A 58 -2.59 13.62 -1.67
C VAL A 58 -2.67 15.08 -1.22
N ARG A 59 -2.38 16.01 -2.11
CA ARG A 59 -2.53 17.45 -1.91
C ARG A 59 -3.90 17.85 -1.36
N ALA A 60 -4.96 17.12 -1.73
CA ALA A 60 -6.30 17.39 -1.22
C ALA A 60 -6.41 17.20 0.30
N PHE A 61 -5.59 16.32 0.88
CA PHE A 61 -5.51 16.08 2.33
C PHE A 61 -4.60 17.08 3.03
N ASN A 62 -3.58 17.61 2.33
CA ASN A 62 -2.67 18.60 2.91
C ASN A 62 -3.39 19.91 3.25
N PHE A 63 -4.36 20.31 2.41
CA PHE A 63 -5.00 21.61 2.48
C PHE A 63 -6.46 21.57 2.96
N VAL A 64 -6.91 20.47 3.56
CA VAL A 64 -8.30 20.31 4.02
C VAL A 64 -8.71 21.36 5.04
N ASP A 65 -7.77 21.80 5.89
CA ASP A 65 -7.97 22.81 6.93
C ASP A 65 -7.21 24.13 6.64
N TYR A 66 -6.80 24.34 5.39
CA TYR A 66 -6.10 25.58 4.99
C TYR A 66 -7.08 26.72 4.68
N PRO A 67 -6.78 27.98 5.07
CA PRO A 67 -5.77 28.38 6.02
C PRO A 67 -6.24 28.16 7.48
N PRO A 68 -5.37 28.05 8.47
CA PRO A 68 -3.92 28.27 8.43
C PRO A 68 -3.10 26.97 8.31
N THR A 69 -3.71 25.79 8.44
CA THR A 69 -2.99 24.53 8.63
C THR A 69 -2.72 23.82 7.33
N VAL A 70 -1.49 23.32 7.18
CA VAL A 70 -1.10 22.38 6.13
C VAL A 70 -0.68 21.09 6.82
N HIS A 71 -1.35 19.99 6.48
CA HIS A 71 -1.04 18.66 6.99
C HIS A 71 -0.08 17.93 6.05
N LYS A 72 0.88 17.22 6.59
CA LYS A 72 1.67 16.30 5.78
C LYS A 72 0.98 14.96 5.66
N VAL A 73 1.08 14.34 4.50
CA VAL A 73 0.67 12.94 4.32
C VAL A 73 1.88 12.05 4.52
N HIS A 74 1.78 11.11 5.45
CA HIS A 74 2.84 10.19 5.81
C HIS A 74 2.80 8.96 4.89
N ILE A 75 3.93 8.67 4.20
CA ILE A 75 4.06 7.54 3.29
C ILE A 75 5.13 6.60 3.85
N TRP A 76 4.74 5.34 4.05
CA TRP A 76 5.59 4.28 4.58
C TRP A 76 5.86 3.25 3.50
N ALA A 77 7.13 2.96 3.20
CA ALA A 77 7.50 1.99 2.19
C ALA A 77 8.94 1.48 2.36
N ALA A 78 9.24 0.39 1.67
CA ALA A 78 10.62 -0.10 1.54
C ALA A 78 11.48 0.93 0.78
N PRO A 79 12.81 0.96 1.01
CA PRO A 79 13.73 1.98 0.48
C PRO A 79 13.57 2.23 -1.01
N ARG A 80 13.51 1.17 -1.81
CA ARG A 80 13.39 1.25 -3.28
C ARG A 80 12.13 1.99 -3.74
N ALA A 81 10.99 1.72 -3.10
CA ALA A 81 9.75 2.41 -3.42
C ALA A 81 9.83 3.90 -3.06
N LEU A 82 10.46 4.26 -1.93
CA LEU A 82 10.68 5.66 -1.53
C LEU A 82 11.62 6.40 -2.47
N GLU A 83 12.67 5.75 -2.99
CA GLU A 83 13.56 6.33 -4.01
C GLU A 83 12.78 6.68 -5.27
N CYS A 84 11.91 5.76 -5.74
CA CYS A 84 11.05 6.01 -6.89
C CYS A 84 10.07 7.16 -6.63
N VAL A 85 9.46 7.24 -5.45
CA VAL A 85 8.58 8.36 -5.08
C VAL A 85 9.34 9.68 -5.12
N ARG A 86 10.55 9.76 -4.52
CA ARG A 86 11.37 10.99 -4.57
C ARG A 86 11.71 11.41 -5.99
N LYS A 87 12.00 10.44 -6.87
CA LYS A 87 12.34 10.71 -8.27
C LYS A 87 11.15 11.16 -9.10
N ASP A 88 10.00 10.50 -8.92
CA ASP A 88 8.81 10.73 -9.73
C ASP A 88 8.06 12.01 -9.34
N PHE A 89 8.17 12.40 -8.07
CA PHE A 89 7.52 13.56 -7.48
C PHE A 89 8.57 14.55 -6.91
N ASP A 90 9.70 14.72 -7.59
CA ASP A 90 10.84 15.52 -7.15
C ASP A 90 10.46 16.95 -6.76
N TYR A 91 9.50 17.56 -7.47
CA TYR A 91 8.96 18.88 -7.18
C TYR A 91 8.33 18.99 -5.77
N ALA A 92 7.82 17.89 -5.21
CA ALA A 92 7.28 17.88 -3.85
C ALA A 92 8.38 17.91 -2.77
N PHE A 93 9.61 17.55 -3.13
CA PHE A 93 10.78 17.48 -2.23
C PHE A 93 11.84 18.55 -2.50
N ALA A 94 11.62 19.41 -3.50
CA ALA A 94 12.54 20.51 -3.82
C ALA A 94 12.67 21.50 -2.66
N GLN A 95 13.87 22.11 -2.49
CA GLN A 95 14.10 23.13 -1.47
C GLN A 95 13.24 24.40 -1.73
N ASP A 96 13.20 24.84 -2.99
CA ASP A 96 12.43 26.00 -3.45
C ASP A 96 11.13 25.56 -4.12
N LYS A 97 10.32 24.77 -3.41
CA LYS A 97 9.08 24.24 -3.95
C LYS A 97 7.97 25.29 -4.01
N TYR A 98 7.16 25.23 -5.05
CA TYR A 98 5.97 26.06 -5.21
C TYR A 98 4.94 25.77 -4.10
N ARG A 99 4.26 26.80 -3.60
CA ARG A 99 3.16 26.64 -2.66
C ARG A 99 1.99 25.91 -3.32
N GLY A 100 1.54 24.82 -2.70
CA GLY A 100 0.44 24.01 -3.22
C GLY A 100 0.88 22.71 -3.90
N VAL A 101 2.18 22.39 -3.90
CA VAL A 101 2.64 21.02 -4.19
C VAL A 101 2.26 20.07 -3.05
N PRO A 102 2.25 18.76 -3.28
CA PRO A 102 2.02 17.79 -2.22
C PRO A 102 3.02 17.95 -1.06
N GLU A 103 2.51 17.99 0.17
CA GLU A 103 3.31 17.94 1.38
C GLU A 103 3.35 16.51 1.89
N ILE A 104 4.47 15.84 1.61
CA ILE A 104 4.68 14.41 1.88
C ILE A 104 5.82 14.25 2.88
N GLU A 105 5.63 13.34 3.83
CA GLU A 105 6.69 12.86 4.71
C GLU A 105 6.92 11.37 4.47
N LEU A 106 8.16 11.02 4.10
CA LEU A 106 8.53 9.64 3.75
C LEU A 106 9.16 8.94 4.95
N HIS A 107 8.66 7.75 5.24
CA HIS A 107 9.12 6.87 6.31
C HIS A 107 9.60 5.55 5.72
N GLU A 108 10.88 5.26 5.90
CA GLU A 108 11.45 3.98 5.49
C GLU A 108 11.06 2.89 6.48
N ILE A 109 10.62 1.75 5.95
CA ILE A 109 10.34 0.56 6.75
C ILE A 109 11.47 -0.46 6.62
N ASP A 110 11.79 -1.11 7.74
CA ASP A 110 12.54 -2.36 7.75
C ASP A 110 11.53 -3.50 7.57
N THR A 111 11.53 -4.14 6.40
CA THR A 111 10.56 -5.21 6.10
C THR A 111 10.73 -6.46 6.98
N ALA A 112 11.84 -6.56 7.72
CA ALA A 112 12.04 -7.62 8.69
C ALA A 112 11.31 -7.39 10.03
N LYS A 113 10.84 -6.17 10.32
CA LYS A 113 10.30 -5.78 11.63
C LYS A 113 8.93 -5.11 11.53
N PRO A 114 8.05 -5.35 12.51
CA PRO A 114 6.84 -4.53 12.66
C PRO A 114 7.16 -3.05 12.88
N PHE A 115 6.29 -2.18 12.40
CA PHE A 115 6.31 -0.74 12.67
C PHE A 115 4.93 -0.25 13.10
N ARG A 116 4.80 1.02 13.44
CA ARG A 116 3.53 1.57 13.95
C ARG A 116 3.12 2.83 13.20
N VAL A 117 1.82 2.92 12.96
CA VAL A 117 1.14 4.18 12.58
C VAL A 117 0.15 4.49 13.68
N GLY A 118 0.40 5.55 14.45
CA GLY A 118 -0.33 5.79 15.69
C GLY A 118 -0.25 4.57 16.62
N ASP A 119 -1.41 4.12 17.10
CA ASP A 119 -1.52 2.93 17.95
C ASP A 119 -1.69 1.61 17.20
N VAL A 120 -1.62 1.64 15.87
CA VAL A 120 -1.78 0.46 15.02
C VAL A 120 -0.42 -0.12 14.68
N GLU A 121 -0.21 -1.39 15.06
CA GLU A 121 0.96 -2.17 14.63
C GLU A 121 0.73 -2.76 13.24
N ILE A 122 1.75 -2.65 12.40
CA ILE A 122 1.76 -3.14 11.04
C ILE A 122 2.93 -4.10 10.88
N VAL A 123 2.64 -5.31 10.43
CA VAL A 123 3.64 -6.33 10.14
C VAL A 123 3.87 -6.38 8.64
N PRO A 124 5.04 -5.95 8.14
CA PRO A 124 5.37 -6.10 6.74
C PRO A 124 5.66 -7.56 6.41
N VAL A 125 5.23 -7.97 5.22
CA VAL A 125 5.39 -9.33 4.69
C VAL A 125 6.08 -9.21 3.35
N SER A 126 7.31 -9.70 3.26
CA SER A 126 8.11 -9.64 2.04
C SER A 126 7.72 -10.75 1.07
N GLY A 127 7.76 -10.45 -0.21
CA GLY A 127 7.58 -11.42 -1.28
C GLY A 127 8.19 -10.94 -2.57
N HIS A 128 8.05 -11.74 -3.61
CA HIS A 128 8.56 -11.40 -4.93
C HIS A 128 7.41 -11.26 -5.92
N HIS A 129 7.39 -10.15 -6.61
CA HIS A 129 6.53 -9.92 -7.76
C HIS A 129 7.10 -10.59 -9.02
N SER A 130 8.43 -10.63 -9.13
CA SER A 130 9.19 -11.38 -10.14
C SER A 130 10.60 -11.64 -9.60
N GLU A 131 11.45 -12.30 -10.38
CA GLU A 131 12.86 -12.54 -10.00
C GLU A 131 13.65 -11.27 -9.61
N ARG A 132 13.22 -10.10 -10.10
CA ARG A 132 13.93 -8.82 -9.93
C ARG A 132 13.16 -7.79 -9.09
N PHE A 133 11.90 -8.06 -8.75
CA PHE A 133 11.04 -7.11 -8.06
C PHE A 133 10.50 -7.70 -6.78
N GLU A 134 10.90 -7.10 -5.68
CA GLU A 134 10.34 -7.34 -4.38
C GLU A 134 9.00 -6.59 -4.21
N VAL A 135 8.12 -7.13 -3.41
CA VAL A 135 6.85 -6.54 -3.04
C VAL A 135 6.64 -6.72 -1.55
N THR A 136 6.05 -5.72 -0.91
CA THR A 136 5.70 -5.76 0.51
C THR A 136 4.19 -5.86 0.67
N GLY A 137 3.72 -6.94 1.28
CA GLY A 137 2.37 -7.03 1.81
C GLY A 137 2.32 -6.51 3.25
N PHE A 138 1.12 -6.34 3.78
CA PHE A 138 0.94 -5.82 5.14
C PHE A 138 -0.09 -6.65 5.90
N ARG A 139 0.23 -7.04 7.14
CA ARG A 139 -0.74 -7.55 8.10
C ARG A 139 -1.03 -6.46 9.13
N ILE A 140 -2.30 -6.16 9.32
CA ILE A 140 -2.81 -5.14 10.25
C ILE A 140 -3.87 -5.84 11.13
N GLY A 141 -3.49 -6.20 12.35
CA GLY A 141 -4.32 -7.02 13.22
C GLY A 141 -4.63 -8.39 12.58
N THR A 142 -5.91 -8.66 12.33
CA THR A 142 -6.38 -9.92 11.71
C THR A 142 -6.60 -9.83 10.20
N LEU A 143 -6.34 -8.67 9.58
CA LEU A 143 -6.36 -8.48 8.14
C LEU A 143 -4.94 -8.60 7.56
N ALA A 144 -4.76 -9.36 6.49
CA ALA A 144 -3.57 -9.33 5.66
C ALA A 144 -3.92 -8.99 4.22
N TYR A 145 -3.10 -8.14 3.60
CA TYR A 145 -3.25 -7.67 2.23
C TYR A 145 -1.97 -7.93 1.44
N LEU A 146 -2.07 -8.78 0.43
CA LEU A 146 -0.99 -9.19 -0.45
C LEU A 146 -1.41 -8.94 -1.90
N THR A 147 -0.84 -7.94 -2.54
CA THR A 147 -1.04 -7.70 -3.98
C THR A 147 0.26 -7.91 -4.73
N ASP A 148 0.16 -8.35 -5.97
CA ASP A 148 1.28 -8.52 -6.90
C ASP A 148 2.36 -9.51 -6.46
N PHE A 149 1.98 -10.45 -5.59
CA PHE A 149 2.84 -11.54 -5.19
C PHE A 149 2.90 -12.63 -6.25
N LYS A 150 4.10 -13.12 -6.53
CA LYS A 150 4.38 -14.36 -7.27
C LYS A 150 4.93 -15.46 -6.40
N THR A 151 5.79 -15.10 -5.45
CA THR A 151 6.33 -16.05 -4.46
C THR A 151 6.39 -15.41 -3.09
N ILE A 152 6.35 -16.25 -2.06
CA ILE A 152 6.51 -15.88 -0.67
C ILE A 152 7.26 -16.99 0.05
N GLU A 153 8.30 -16.61 0.78
CA GLU A 153 9.09 -17.55 1.58
C GLU A 153 8.32 -18.07 2.78
N ASP A 154 8.73 -19.21 3.30
CA ASP A 154 8.07 -19.85 4.42
C ASP A 154 8.04 -18.99 5.68
N ALA A 155 9.16 -18.34 6.00
CA ALA A 155 9.26 -17.45 7.15
C ALA A 155 8.33 -16.22 7.02
N GLU A 156 8.15 -15.72 5.82
CA GLU A 156 7.26 -14.58 5.56
C GLU A 156 5.78 -14.99 5.65
N ALA A 157 5.44 -16.18 5.13
CA ALA A 157 4.09 -16.70 5.26
C ALA A 157 3.70 -17.01 6.72
N GLU A 158 4.66 -17.34 7.59
CA GLU A 158 4.40 -17.50 9.04
C GLU A 158 3.92 -16.19 9.70
N LYS A 159 4.34 -15.02 9.21
CA LYS A 159 3.85 -13.72 9.69
C LYS A 159 2.33 -13.53 9.48
N LEU A 160 1.73 -14.32 8.58
CA LEU A 160 0.29 -14.28 8.28
C LEU A 160 -0.55 -15.14 9.24
N ARG A 161 0.05 -15.88 10.16
CA ARG A 161 -0.71 -16.69 11.13
C ARG A 161 -1.61 -15.84 12.01
N GLY A 162 -2.83 -16.32 12.23
CA GLY A 162 -3.85 -15.58 12.99
C GLY A 162 -4.63 -14.55 12.17
N THR A 163 -4.40 -14.49 10.86
CA THR A 163 -5.21 -13.71 9.93
C THR A 163 -6.62 -14.30 9.84
N GLU A 164 -7.64 -13.47 9.94
CA GLU A 164 -9.04 -13.83 9.71
C GLU A 164 -9.45 -13.49 8.26
N VAL A 165 -8.91 -12.40 7.74
CA VAL A 165 -9.17 -11.96 6.36
C VAL A 165 -7.86 -11.85 5.61
N LEU A 166 -7.71 -12.63 4.54
CA LEU A 166 -6.56 -12.59 3.64
C LEU A 166 -7.02 -12.12 2.25
N ALA A 167 -6.66 -10.89 1.89
CA ALA A 167 -6.76 -10.40 0.53
C ALA A 167 -5.47 -10.76 -0.22
N VAL A 168 -5.57 -11.57 -1.25
CA VAL A 168 -4.43 -12.04 -2.05
C VAL A 168 -4.73 -11.98 -3.53
N ASN A 169 -3.74 -11.63 -4.35
CA ASN A 169 -3.90 -11.61 -5.80
C ASN A 169 -4.06 -13.03 -6.38
N ALA A 170 -4.93 -13.15 -7.38
CA ALA A 170 -5.11 -14.34 -8.19
C ALA A 170 -5.42 -13.89 -9.62
N LEU A 171 -4.38 -13.55 -10.39
CA LEU A 171 -4.53 -12.81 -11.65
C LEU A 171 -5.33 -13.59 -12.71
N ARG A 172 -5.09 -14.91 -12.82
CA ARG A 172 -5.73 -15.77 -13.83
C ARG A 172 -5.61 -17.25 -13.45
N PHE A 173 -6.28 -18.13 -14.21
CA PHE A 173 -6.17 -19.59 -14.00
C PHE A 173 -4.81 -20.15 -14.45
N ALA A 174 -4.32 -19.72 -15.62
CA ALA A 174 -3.03 -20.16 -16.15
C ALA A 174 -1.86 -19.55 -15.36
N PRO A 175 -0.71 -20.22 -15.28
CA PRO A 175 0.51 -19.68 -14.67
C PRO A 175 0.90 -18.31 -15.24
N HIS A 176 1.44 -17.46 -14.41
CA HIS A 176 1.95 -16.14 -14.76
C HIS A 176 3.35 -15.95 -14.18
N PRO A 177 4.27 -15.26 -14.88
CA PRO A 177 5.65 -15.10 -14.39
C PRO A 177 5.78 -14.20 -13.17
N SER A 178 4.85 -13.27 -12.95
CA SER A 178 4.96 -12.24 -11.91
C SER A 178 3.77 -12.13 -10.95
N HIS A 179 2.75 -12.97 -11.08
CA HIS A 179 1.60 -12.98 -10.17
C HIS A 179 1.19 -14.39 -9.81
N PHE A 180 0.59 -14.58 -8.65
CA PHE A 180 -0.11 -15.81 -8.35
C PHE A 180 -1.23 -16.06 -9.37
N ASN A 181 -1.32 -17.29 -9.83
CA ASN A 181 -2.54 -17.80 -10.43
C ASN A 181 -3.52 -18.29 -9.35
N LEU A 182 -4.71 -18.69 -9.72
CA LEU A 182 -5.72 -19.13 -8.75
C LEU A 182 -5.24 -20.33 -7.92
N ALA A 183 -4.56 -21.31 -8.52
CA ALA A 183 -4.09 -22.49 -7.80
C ALA A 183 -3.02 -22.15 -6.75
N GLU A 184 -2.09 -21.26 -7.08
CA GLU A 184 -1.04 -20.76 -6.18
C GLU A 184 -1.64 -19.94 -5.03
N ALA A 185 -2.60 -19.04 -5.33
CA ALA A 185 -3.30 -18.28 -4.30
C ALA A 185 -4.08 -19.19 -3.33
N LEU A 186 -4.80 -20.19 -3.85
CA LEU A 186 -5.49 -21.17 -3.02
C LEU A 186 -4.54 -22.05 -2.19
N ALA A 187 -3.35 -22.33 -2.69
CA ALA A 187 -2.32 -23.03 -1.92
C ALA A 187 -1.84 -22.18 -0.72
N LEU A 188 -1.59 -20.90 -0.92
CA LEU A 188 -1.25 -19.96 0.15
C LEU A 188 -2.40 -19.84 1.17
N ILE A 189 -3.64 -19.69 0.72
CA ILE A 189 -4.82 -19.61 1.60
C ILE A 189 -4.92 -20.86 2.48
N ARG A 190 -4.77 -22.06 1.93
CA ARG A 190 -4.80 -23.32 2.71
C ARG A 190 -3.66 -23.37 3.74
N ARG A 191 -2.49 -22.86 3.40
CA ARG A 191 -1.32 -22.83 4.27
C ARG A 191 -1.50 -21.85 5.44
N VAL A 192 -1.99 -20.65 5.16
CA VAL A 192 -2.24 -19.60 6.18
C VAL A 192 -3.44 -19.96 7.05
N GLY A 193 -4.48 -20.54 6.48
CA GLY A 193 -5.71 -20.93 7.15
C GLY A 193 -6.49 -19.75 7.74
N PRO A 194 -6.78 -18.67 6.96
CA PRO A 194 -7.61 -17.58 7.46
C PRO A 194 -9.01 -18.10 7.83
N ARG A 195 -9.66 -17.47 8.81
CA ARG A 195 -10.95 -17.91 9.36
C ARG A 195 -12.13 -17.30 8.60
#